data_29ce3d406da9cae967fcd81fb3db3524
#
_entry.id   29ce3d406da9cae967fcd81fb3db3524
#
_cell.length_a   1.000
_cell.length_b   1.000
_cell.length_c   1.000
_cell.angle_alpha   90.00
_cell.angle_beta   90.00
_cell.angle_gamma   90.00
#
_symmetry.space_group_name_H-M   'P 1'
#
loop_
_entity.id
_entity.type
_entity.pdbx_description
1 polymer ?
#
loop_
_entity_poly.entity_id
_entity_poly.type
_entity_poly.pdbx_seq_one_letter_code
_entity_poly.pdbx_strand_id
1 'polypeptide(L)'
;KEIFENPRTLKVAEISNDPPMNILQANIDSNKIKFEGIDVDVPNHLNNVKDKNFNLGIRASNIELSDNGFEFEVELAEISGSETLLHLKRGNSKIITSIEEVMNFNINDKVKINFDIDKVYAFNENGILASSPFGGSYV
;
A
#
# COMPACT_ATOMS: atom_id res chain seq x y z
N LYS A 1 8.88 16.63 7.27
CA LYS A 1 9.62 15.65 6.46
C LYS A 1 9.74 14.31 7.19
N GLU A 2 10.18 14.34 8.44
CA GLU A 2 10.31 13.13 9.26
C GLU A 2 8.98 12.41 9.44
N ILE A 3 7.90 13.16 9.66
CA ILE A 3 6.56 12.59 9.80
C ILE A 3 6.14 11.91 8.50
N PHE A 4 6.49 12.50 7.35
CA PHE A 4 6.14 11.94 6.06
C PHE A 4 6.96 10.68 5.75
N GLU A 5 8.29 10.74 5.94
CA GLU A 5 9.21 9.64 5.60
C GLU A 5 9.12 8.48 6.59
N ASN A 6 9.01 8.79 7.89
CA ASN A 6 8.99 7.80 8.95
C ASN A 6 7.81 8.04 9.89
N PRO A 7 6.57 7.81 9.44
CA PRO A 7 5.42 7.98 10.31
C PRO A 7 5.48 6.97 11.46
N ARG A 8 5.34 7.48 12.68
CA ARG A 8 5.50 6.67 13.88
C ARG A 8 4.43 5.59 14.03
N THR A 9 3.22 5.90 13.59
CA THR A 9 2.06 5.00 13.73
C THR A 9 1.25 4.97 12.45
N LEU A 10 0.35 3.98 12.36
CA LEU A 10 -0.62 3.89 11.26
C LEU A 10 -1.44 5.19 11.15
N LYS A 11 -1.90 5.70 12.29
CA LYS A 11 -2.73 6.90 12.29
C LYS A 11 -1.98 8.11 11.73
N VAL A 12 -0.73 8.28 12.10
CA VAL A 12 0.11 9.36 11.55
C VAL A 12 0.31 9.17 10.06
N ALA A 13 0.55 7.93 9.62
CA ALA A 13 0.70 7.64 8.19
C ALA A 13 -0.55 8.00 7.39
N GLU A 14 -1.73 7.72 7.95
CA GLU A 14 -2.99 8.03 7.29
C GLU A 14 -3.24 9.54 7.20
N ILE A 15 -3.01 10.28 8.29
CA ILE A 15 -3.32 11.72 8.31
C ILE A 15 -2.25 12.59 7.64
N SER A 16 -1.02 12.08 7.47
CA SER A 16 0.07 12.84 6.84
C SER A 16 0.18 12.62 5.33
N ASN A 17 -0.70 11.83 4.76
CA ASN A 17 -0.75 11.54 3.33
C ASN A 17 -2.10 11.91 2.75
N ASP A 18 -2.11 12.39 1.51
CA ASP A 18 -3.32 12.68 0.75
C ASP A 18 -3.11 12.23 -0.70
N PRO A 19 -3.72 11.15 -1.16
CA PRO A 19 -4.59 10.24 -0.40
C PRO A 19 -3.88 9.55 0.77
N PRO A 20 -4.64 9.00 1.73
CA PRO A 20 -4.04 8.29 2.86
C PRO A 20 -3.18 7.11 2.41
N MET A 21 -2.16 6.76 3.21
CA MET A 21 -1.38 5.55 2.98
C MET A 21 -2.31 4.33 3.02
N ASN A 22 -2.14 3.43 2.09
CA ASN A 22 -2.90 2.18 2.06
C ASN A 22 -2.32 1.22 3.09
N ILE A 23 -3.17 0.71 3.98
CA ILE A 23 -2.77 -0.21 5.04
C ILE A 23 -3.45 -1.53 4.81
N LEU A 24 -2.65 -2.59 4.69
CA LEU A 24 -3.11 -3.93 4.39
C LEU A 24 -2.57 -4.92 5.41
N GLN A 25 -3.43 -5.82 5.87
CA GLN A 25 -2.98 -6.89 6.75
C GLN A 25 -2.14 -7.89 5.93
N ALA A 26 -0.95 -8.20 6.42
CA ALA A 26 -0.01 -9.06 5.73
C ALA A 26 0.66 -10.01 6.72
N ASN A 27 1.29 -11.05 6.17
CA ASN A 27 2.15 -11.93 6.96
C ASN A 27 3.39 -12.28 6.16
N ILE A 28 4.41 -12.74 6.88
CA ILE A 28 5.63 -13.27 6.27
C ILE A 28 5.64 -14.78 6.50
N ASP A 29 5.77 -15.53 5.41
CA ASP A 29 5.85 -16.98 5.45
C ASP A 29 6.76 -17.45 4.31
N SER A 30 7.70 -18.34 4.63
CA SER A 30 8.64 -18.88 3.65
C SER A 30 9.38 -17.80 2.86
N ASN A 31 9.76 -16.72 3.55
CA ASN A 31 10.49 -15.60 2.97
C ASN A 31 9.70 -14.80 1.95
N LYS A 32 8.37 -14.86 2.05
CA LYS A 32 7.45 -14.10 1.20
C LYS A 32 6.53 -13.27 2.07
N ILE A 33 6.20 -12.06 1.60
CA ILE A 33 5.10 -11.27 2.16
C ILE A 33 3.84 -11.72 1.45
N LYS A 34 2.81 -12.04 2.22
CA LYS A 34 1.54 -12.54 1.69
C LYS A 34 0.40 -11.64 2.16
N PHE A 35 -0.41 -11.22 1.22
CA PHE A 35 -1.65 -10.49 1.51
C PHE A 35 -2.65 -10.72 0.37
N GLU A 36 -3.89 -11.05 0.72
CA GLU A 36 -4.99 -11.26 -0.25
C GLU A 36 -4.60 -12.15 -1.44
N GLY A 37 -3.89 -13.25 -1.19
CA GLY A 37 -3.46 -14.16 -2.24
C GLY A 37 -2.30 -13.67 -3.09
N ILE A 38 -1.74 -12.53 -2.76
CA ILE A 38 -0.55 -11.98 -3.42
C ILE A 38 0.69 -12.39 -2.62
N ASP A 39 1.70 -12.90 -3.30
CA ASP A 39 2.98 -13.26 -2.72
C ASP A 39 4.07 -12.41 -3.34
N VAL A 40 4.86 -11.72 -2.52
CA VAL A 40 6.00 -10.93 -3.00
C VAL A 40 7.22 -11.22 -2.13
N ASP A 41 8.40 -11.02 -2.72
CA ASP A 41 9.64 -11.22 -1.98
C ASP A 41 9.78 -10.19 -0.84
N VAL A 42 10.36 -10.62 0.26
CA VAL A 42 10.64 -9.71 1.38
C VAL A 42 11.78 -8.77 0.96
N PRO A 43 11.55 -7.45 0.93
CA PRO A 43 12.61 -6.51 0.60
C PRO A 43 13.62 -6.40 1.74
N ASN A 44 14.82 -5.92 1.43
CA ASN A 44 15.91 -5.85 2.40
C ASN A 44 15.54 -5.10 3.68
N HIS A 45 14.83 -3.99 3.55
CA HIS A 45 14.49 -3.17 4.74
C HIS A 45 13.47 -3.82 5.67
N LEU A 46 12.80 -4.88 5.23
CA LEU A 46 11.89 -5.66 6.06
C LEU A 46 12.49 -6.95 6.62
N ASN A 47 13.76 -7.25 6.32
CA ASN A 47 14.40 -8.48 6.79
C ASN A 47 14.42 -8.59 8.31
N ASN A 48 14.41 -7.47 9.02
CA ASN A 48 14.48 -7.45 10.48
C ASN A 48 13.10 -7.34 11.15
N VAL A 49 12.03 -7.36 10.39
CA VAL A 49 10.68 -7.37 10.95
C VAL A 49 10.45 -8.71 11.61
N LYS A 50 10.24 -8.71 12.92
CA LYS A 50 10.16 -9.93 13.73
C LYS A 50 8.78 -10.53 13.78
N ASP A 51 7.75 -9.72 13.62
CA ASP A 51 6.38 -10.19 13.71
C ASP A 51 5.99 -10.93 12.44
N LYS A 52 5.41 -12.10 12.59
CA LYS A 52 4.89 -12.85 11.46
C LYS A 52 3.75 -12.11 10.80
N ASN A 53 2.87 -11.53 11.61
CA ASN A 53 1.73 -10.74 11.14
C ASN A 53 2.01 -9.27 11.35
N PHE A 54 1.73 -8.45 10.36
CA PHE A 54 1.99 -7.02 10.42
C PHE A 54 1.06 -6.26 9.48
N ASN A 55 1.10 -4.94 9.57
CA ASN A 55 0.36 -4.07 8.67
C ASN A 55 1.32 -3.54 7.61
N LEU A 56 1.04 -3.85 6.34
CA LEU A 56 1.83 -3.38 5.20
C LEU A 56 1.31 -2.02 4.78
N GLY A 57 2.20 -1.04 4.69
CA GLY A 57 1.84 0.30 4.24
C GLY A 57 2.34 0.56 2.82
N ILE A 58 1.43 0.96 1.94
CA ILE A 58 1.77 1.29 0.55
C ILE A 58 1.21 2.68 0.25
N ARG A 59 2.08 3.63 -0.07
CA ARG A 59 1.63 4.97 -0.46
C ARG A 59 0.84 4.90 -1.76
N ALA A 60 -0.18 5.74 -1.87
CA ALA A 60 -0.96 5.85 -3.09
C ALA A 60 -0.06 6.14 -4.30
N SER A 61 0.97 6.96 -4.11
CA SER A 61 1.92 7.31 -5.17
C SER A 61 2.83 6.16 -5.60
N ASN A 62 2.90 5.10 -4.81
CA ASN A 62 3.67 3.90 -5.14
C ASN A 62 2.86 2.87 -5.94
N ILE A 63 1.58 3.13 -6.15
CA ILE A 63 0.70 2.20 -6.87
C ILE A 63 0.46 2.75 -8.27
N GLU A 64 0.64 1.89 -9.27
CA GLU A 64 0.40 2.28 -10.67
C GLU A 64 -0.35 1.18 -11.42
N LEU A 65 -1.05 1.56 -12.46
CA LEU A 65 -1.70 0.60 -13.37
C LEU A 65 -0.62 -0.10 -14.19
N SER A 66 -0.78 -1.39 -14.39
CA SER A 66 0.19 -2.20 -15.12
C SER A 66 -0.50 -3.42 -15.73
N ASP A 67 -0.19 -3.73 -16.97
CA ASP A 67 -0.75 -4.91 -17.63
C ASP A 67 -0.28 -6.23 -17.01
N ASN A 68 0.82 -6.19 -16.28
CA ASN A 68 1.43 -7.37 -15.64
C ASN A 68 1.23 -7.39 -14.13
N GLY A 69 0.32 -6.56 -13.64
CA GLY A 69 0.13 -6.41 -12.19
C GLY A 69 -0.86 -7.39 -11.60
N PHE A 70 -1.18 -7.13 -10.34
CA PHE A 70 -2.18 -7.89 -9.58
C PHE A 70 -3.57 -7.33 -9.86
N GLU A 71 -4.55 -8.21 -10.01
CA GLU A 71 -5.90 -7.81 -10.36
C GLU A 71 -6.67 -7.27 -9.15
N PHE A 72 -7.26 -6.09 -9.33
CA PHE A 72 -8.17 -5.47 -8.38
C PHE A 72 -9.44 -5.08 -9.11
N GLU A 73 -10.49 -4.82 -8.36
CA GLU A 73 -11.79 -4.44 -8.89
C GLU A 73 -12.11 -3.00 -8.50
N VAL A 74 -12.60 -2.22 -9.45
CA VAL A 74 -12.96 -0.81 -9.21
C VAL A 74 -14.23 -0.74 -8.38
N GLU A 75 -14.15 -0.08 -7.22
CA GLU A 75 -15.33 0.24 -6.39
C GLU A 75 -15.88 1.63 -6.72
N LEU A 76 -14.99 2.58 -6.99
CA LEU A 76 -15.35 3.96 -7.26
C LEU A 76 -14.21 4.64 -8.00
N ALA A 77 -14.55 5.50 -8.94
CA ALA A 77 -13.59 6.38 -9.61
C ALA A 77 -14.09 7.82 -9.51
N GLU A 78 -13.26 8.71 -9.00
CA GLU A 78 -13.60 10.11 -8.84
C GLU A 78 -12.64 10.96 -9.66
N ILE A 79 -13.20 11.83 -10.53
CA ILE A 79 -12.40 12.75 -11.30
C ILE A 79 -12.31 14.06 -10.52
N SER A 80 -11.09 14.51 -10.28
CA SER A 80 -10.83 15.76 -9.56
C SER A 80 -9.77 16.54 -10.33
N GLY A 81 -10.18 17.61 -10.99
CA GLY A 81 -9.27 18.36 -11.85
C GLY A 81 -8.76 17.51 -12.99
N SER A 82 -7.44 17.32 -13.06
CA SER A 82 -6.77 16.52 -14.10
C SER A 82 -6.41 15.10 -13.63
N GLU A 83 -6.92 14.70 -12.48
CA GLU A 83 -6.60 13.40 -11.89
C GLU A 83 -7.83 12.53 -11.76
N THR A 84 -7.60 11.22 -11.69
CA THR A 84 -8.63 10.24 -11.34
C THR A 84 -8.20 9.53 -10.06
N LEU A 85 -9.03 9.60 -9.04
CA LEU A 85 -8.83 8.88 -7.79
C LEU A 85 -9.57 7.54 -7.90
N LEU A 86 -8.82 6.44 -7.79
CA LEU A 86 -9.37 5.10 -7.90
C LEU A 86 -9.45 4.43 -6.54
N HIS A 87 -10.65 3.95 -6.21
CA HIS A 87 -10.90 3.09 -5.07
C HIS A 87 -11.01 1.66 -5.57
N LEU A 88 -10.11 0.81 -5.15
CA LEU A 88 -9.98 -0.56 -5.64
C LEU A 88 -10.10 -1.55 -4.48
N LYS A 89 -10.59 -2.75 -4.80
CA LYS A 89 -10.64 -3.82 -3.81
C LYS A 89 -10.14 -5.14 -4.39
N ARG A 90 -9.61 -5.96 -3.51
CA ARG A 90 -9.26 -7.35 -3.77
C ARG A 90 -9.57 -8.13 -2.50
N GLY A 91 -10.56 -9.03 -2.55
CA GLY A 91 -11.04 -9.69 -1.34
C GLY A 91 -11.54 -8.68 -0.32
N ASN A 92 -11.00 -8.72 0.88
CA ASN A 92 -11.33 -7.79 1.96
C ASN A 92 -10.41 -6.58 2.03
N SER A 93 -9.43 -6.50 1.15
CA SER A 93 -8.47 -5.40 1.13
C SER A 93 -8.89 -4.32 0.16
N LYS A 94 -8.77 -3.08 0.60
CA LYS A 94 -9.11 -1.90 -0.19
C LYS A 94 -7.91 -1.00 -0.30
N ILE A 95 -7.71 -0.45 -1.49
CA ILE A 95 -6.63 0.51 -1.73
C ILE A 95 -7.15 1.71 -2.51
N ILE A 96 -6.44 2.82 -2.37
CA ILE A 96 -6.71 4.05 -3.11
C ILE A 96 -5.43 4.43 -3.84
N THR A 97 -5.56 4.78 -5.12
CA THR A 97 -4.45 5.34 -5.89
C THR A 97 -4.96 6.52 -6.72
N SER A 98 -4.04 7.40 -7.07
CA SER A 98 -4.34 8.56 -7.92
C SER A 98 -3.63 8.38 -9.25
N ILE A 99 -4.37 8.60 -10.34
CA ILE A 99 -3.84 8.56 -11.71
C ILE A 99 -3.80 10.00 -12.21
N GLU A 100 -2.64 10.43 -12.73
CA GLU A 100 -2.42 11.82 -13.16
C GLU A 100 -3.02 12.13 -14.52
N GLU A 101 -4.15 11.52 -14.84
CA GLU A 101 -4.93 11.81 -16.04
C GLU A 101 -6.39 11.50 -15.78
N VAL A 102 -7.26 12.10 -16.58
CA VAL A 102 -8.70 11.82 -16.51
C VAL A 102 -8.98 10.53 -17.24
N MET A 103 -9.44 9.52 -16.51
CA MET A 103 -9.80 8.21 -17.09
C MET A 103 -11.18 7.81 -16.57
N ASN A 104 -11.97 7.22 -17.46
CA ASN A 104 -13.29 6.73 -17.10
C ASN A 104 -13.22 5.24 -16.76
N PHE A 105 -13.76 4.90 -15.59
CA PHE A 105 -13.89 3.52 -15.14
C PHE A 105 -15.32 3.27 -14.71
N ASN A 106 -15.76 2.05 -14.91
CA ASN A 106 -17.05 1.59 -14.41
C ASN A 106 -16.84 0.79 -13.13
N ILE A 107 -17.82 0.85 -12.23
CA ILE A 107 -17.83 0.01 -11.03
C ILE A 107 -17.75 -1.44 -11.47
N ASN A 108 -16.93 -2.21 -10.77
CA ASN A 108 -16.63 -3.62 -11.02
C ASN A 108 -15.70 -3.88 -12.20
N ASP A 109 -15.17 -2.86 -12.86
CA ASP A 109 -14.09 -3.06 -13.83
C ASP A 109 -12.91 -3.73 -13.16
N LYS A 110 -12.24 -4.61 -13.89
CA LYS A 110 -11.01 -5.26 -13.45
C LYS A 110 -9.81 -4.44 -13.94
N VAL A 111 -8.92 -4.12 -13.02
CA VAL A 111 -7.68 -3.42 -13.34
C VAL A 111 -6.52 -4.18 -12.69
N LYS A 112 -5.34 -4.03 -13.24
CA LYS A 112 -4.13 -4.61 -12.67
C LYS A 112 -3.22 -3.49 -12.18
N ILE A 113 -2.66 -3.66 -10.99
CA ILE A 113 -1.78 -2.68 -10.39
C ILE A 113 -0.46 -3.33 -9.96
N ASN A 114 0.57 -2.52 -9.94
CA ASN A 114 1.85 -2.89 -9.37
C ASN A 114 2.30 -1.83 -8.39
N PHE A 115 3.24 -2.21 -7.55
CA PHE A 115 3.89 -1.30 -6.62
C PHE A 115 5.35 -1.74 -6.44
N ASP A 116 6.20 -0.81 -6.03
CA ASP A 116 7.61 -1.09 -5.75
C ASP A 116 7.73 -1.59 -4.30
N ILE A 117 8.13 -2.84 -4.14
CA ILE A 117 8.26 -3.46 -2.82
C ILE A 117 9.35 -2.80 -1.96
N ASP A 118 10.33 -2.15 -2.59
CA ASP A 118 11.39 -1.45 -1.88
C ASP A 118 10.91 -0.13 -1.25
N LYS A 119 9.68 0.29 -1.55
CA LYS A 119 9.08 1.52 -1.02
C LYS A 119 7.97 1.28 -0.01
N VAL A 120 7.74 0.04 0.40
CA VAL A 120 6.67 -0.27 1.34
C VAL A 120 7.09 -0.02 2.78
N TYR A 121 6.09 0.11 3.63
CA TYR A 121 6.25 0.30 5.07
C TYR A 121 5.72 -0.92 5.81
N ALA A 122 6.29 -1.21 6.96
CA ALA A 122 5.75 -2.23 7.85
C ALA A 122 5.46 -1.59 9.22
N PHE A 123 4.24 -1.81 9.70
CA PHE A 123 3.82 -1.42 11.05
C PHE A 123 3.47 -2.70 11.79
N ASN A 124 3.85 -2.79 13.07
CA ASN A 124 3.53 -3.97 13.86
C ASN A 124 2.01 -4.06 14.14
N GLU A 125 1.59 -5.11 14.83
CA GLU A 125 0.16 -5.32 15.12
C GLU A 125 -0.43 -4.21 15.98
N ASN A 126 0.40 -3.50 16.73
CA ASN A 126 -0.02 -2.35 17.54
C ASN A 126 -0.03 -1.04 16.74
N GLY A 127 0.29 -1.10 15.45
CA GLY A 127 0.29 0.05 14.58
C GLY A 127 1.53 0.94 14.71
N ILE A 128 2.62 0.44 15.28
CA ILE A 128 3.87 1.18 15.44
C ILE A 128 4.81 0.86 14.27
N LEU A 129 5.47 1.88 13.71
CA LEU A 129 6.38 1.68 12.59
C LEU A 129 7.51 0.72 12.96
N ALA A 130 7.57 -0.40 12.25
CA ALA A 130 8.61 -1.40 12.40
C ALA A 130 9.74 -1.18 11.41
N SER A 131 9.43 -0.75 10.19
CA SER A 131 10.43 -0.45 9.17
C SER A 131 9.88 0.48 8.11
N SER A 132 10.69 1.45 7.70
CA SER A 132 10.40 2.31 6.57
C SER A 132 11.46 2.15 5.49
N PRO A 133 11.16 2.53 4.23
CA PRO A 133 12.18 2.52 3.18
C PRO A 133 13.28 3.55 3.40
N PHE A 134 13.11 4.45 4.36
CA PHE A 134 14.10 5.46 4.74
C PHE A 134 14.93 5.04 5.96
N GLY A 135 14.77 3.79 6.43
CA GLY A 135 15.52 3.24 7.54
C GLY A 135 14.93 3.53 8.93
N GLY A 136 13.74 4.12 9.00
CA GLY A 136 13.11 4.45 10.27
C GLY A 136 12.46 3.25 10.94
N SER A 137 12.46 3.25 12.28
CA SER A 137 11.79 2.25 13.10
C SER A 137 11.54 2.83 14.48
N TYR A 138 10.39 2.51 15.06
CA TYR A 138 10.04 2.89 16.44
C TYR A 138 9.72 1.65 17.28
N VAL A 139 10.02 0.50 16.74
CA VAL A 139 9.84 -0.78 17.43
C VAL A 139 11.10 -1.19 18.17
#